data_ce39b5acf5c1fcb13a9d9c1efe4f8366
#
_entry.id   ce39b5acf5c1fcb13a9d9c1efe4f8366
#
_cell.length_a   1.000
_cell.length_b   1.000
_cell.length_c   1.000
_cell.angle_alpha   90.00
_cell.angle_beta   90.00
_cell.angle_gamma   90.00
#
_symmetry.space_group_name_H-M   'P 1'
#
loop_
_entity.id
_entity.type
_entity.pdbx_description
1 polymer ?
#
loop_
_entity_poly.entity_id
_entity_poly.type
_entity_poly.pdbx_seq_one_letter_code
_entity_poly.pdbx_strand_id
1 'polypeptide(L)'
;YDEGGYANAEGTGILTPSSPEVLAAINSIYPEEKKLTSAEIGKYYGSAADRTLRVVYNPSEIHPGMHFSSESVSYVVDFFSACFDLSPSIPSTNQVWFLKELFNLLGVIGIFLSILPITLLLLQIPVFSSLKSANEEANIISVKTAKKYKYWLSWFASWIISAVSFFPVSKLDAVFFPNQTAMTQASFFTQPSTNFIMLWAVFNGIVGLILFAIYLKQDVTPEERHAIYTQLKIGRTDFFLTLLLAITVFVLFYSFVFAGEYFFQTDFRFWVLGICTFTSDKLLVLLQYLPFYFIYYLSISMTENYVLCADPAKETRNVILSGLANMLGIFVINAAQYIKLFTTKTALWTDDRLYPMVVLPLIVLLFPAAVINRHLYKATGKIWLGAMINTLILVMIGVANTATLSFL
;
A
#
# COMPACT_ATOMS: atom_id res chain seq x y z
N TYR A 1 6.56 20.21 -8.61
CA TYR A 1 7.23 19.92 -7.32
C TYR A 1 7.87 18.55 -7.38
N ASP A 2 9.08 18.43 -6.88
CA ASP A 2 9.77 17.14 -6.82
C ASP A 2 10.03 16.76 -5.37
N GLU A 3 9.24 15.81 -4.86
CA GLU A 3 9.42 15.17 -3.57
C GLU A 3 10.37 13.96 -3.64
N GLY A 4 10.75 13.53 -4.86
CA GLY A 4 11.48 12.28 -5.11
C GLY A 4 13.00 12.36 -5.11
N GLY A 5 13.60 13.55 -5.04
CA GLY A 5 15.05 13.68 -4.94
C GLY A 5 15.76 14.56 -5.97
N TYR A 6 15.05 15.07 -6.97
CA TYR A 6 15.61 16.03 -7.93
C TYR A 6 15.50 17.48 -7.41
N ALA A 7 15.62 17.65 -6.10
CA ALA A 7 15.63 18.97 -5.50
C ALA A 7 16.82 19.77 -6.05
N ASN A 8 16.59 21.07 -6.26
CA ASN A 8 17.68 21.99 -6.55
C ASN A 8 18.68 22.04 -5.37
N ALA A 9 19.78 22.76 -5.54
CA ALA A 9 20.83 22.90 -4.52
C ALA A 9 20.29 23.45 -3.18
N GLU A 10 19.18 24.19 -3.20
CA GLU A 10 18.51 24.74 -2.03
C GLU A 10 17.60 23.71 -1.33
N GLY A 11 17.42 22.53 -1.88
CA GLY A 11 16.55 21.49 -1.33
C GLY A 11 15.06 21.84 -1.37
N THR A 12 14.64 22.73 -2.27
CA THR A 12 13.26 23.24 -2.31
C THR A 12 12.24 22.30 -2.96
N GLY A 13 12.65 21.13 -3.46
CA GLY A 13 11.74 20.20 -4.12
C GLY A 13 11.11 20.75 -5.42
N ILE A 14 11.72 21.77 -6.02
CA ILE A 14 11.31 22.36 -7.30
C ILE A 14 12.42 22.12 -8.30
N LEU A 15 12.11 21.43 -9.41
CA LEU A 15 13.02 21.29 -10.52
C LEU A 15 13.19 22.66 -11.20
N THR A 16 14.42 23.14 -11.28
CA THR A 16 14.72 24.43 -11.92
C THR A 16 15.34 24.23 -13.29
N PRO A 17 15.23 25.23 -14.20
CA PRO A 17 15.88 25.18 -15.50
C PRO A 17 17.41 25.01 -15.46
N SER A 18 18.04 25.31 -14.34
CA SER A 18 19.48 25.18 -14.09
C SER A 18 19.86 23.95 -13.27
N SER A 19 18.92 23.06 -12.95
CA SER A 19 19.22 21.81 -12.24
C SER A 19 20.22 20.95 -13.00
N PRO A 20 21.15 20.26 -12.32
CA PRO A 20 22.16 19.42 -12.98
C PRO A 20 21.56 18.39 -13.94
N GLU A 21 20.44 17.77 -13.57
CA GLU A 21 19.73 16.77 -14.36
C GLU A 21 19.15 17.35 -15.65
N VAL A 22 18.52 18.54 -15.54
CA VAL A 22 17.98 19.27 -16.69
C VAL A 22 19.11 19.63 -17.65
N LEU A 23 20.19 20.19 -17.11
CA LEU A 23 21.34 20.60 -17.91
C LEU A 23 22.07 19.39 -18.52
N ALA A 24 22.18 18.27 -17.80
CA ALA A 24 22.77 17.05 -18.35
C ALA A 24 21.95 16.53 -19.54
N ALA A 25 20.62 16.51 -19.43
CA ALA A 25 19.73 16.07 -20.51
C ALA A 25 19.82 16.99 -21.75
N ILE A 26 19.74 18.30 -21.57
CA ILE A 26 19.76 19.25 -22.67
C ILE A 26 21.19 19.36 -23.29
N ASN A 27 22.21 19.44 -22.43
CA ASN A 27 23.59 19.60 -22.89
C ASN A 27 24.19 18.33 -23.49
N SER A 28 23.54 17.18 -23.36
CA SER A 28 23.99 15.93 -23.98
C SER A 28 24.14 16.01 -25.53
N ILE A 29 23.49 16.99 -26.15
CA ILE A 29 23.52 17.19 -27.61
C ILE A 29 24.46 18.32 -28.05
N TYR A 30 25.10 19.00 -27.12
CA TYR A 30 25.96 20.14 -27.41
C TYR A 30 27.43 19.85 -27.12
N PRO A 31 28.38 20.37 -27.92
CA PRO A 31 29.80 20.40 -27.58
C PRO A 31 30.03 21.35 -26.39
N GLU A 32 31.18 21.21 -25.72
CA GLU A 32 31.51 21.96 -24.49
C GLU A 32 31.30 23.45 -24.60
N GLU A 33 31.68 24.03 -25.72
CA GLU A 33 31.65 25.50 -25.96
C GLU A 33 30.21 26.04 -26.10
N LYS A 34 29.23 25.15 -26.32
CA LYS A 34 27.81 25.52 -26.54
C LYS A 34 26.88 25.04 -25.42
N LYS A 35 27.44 24.51 -24.36
CA LYS A 35 26.65 24.07 -23.23
C LYS A 35 25.92 25.21 -22.53
N LEU A 36 24.66 24.99 -22.25
CA LEU A 36 23.80 25.94 -21.57
C LEU A 36 24.01 25.87 -20.06
N THR A 37 23.88 27.02 -19.41
CA THR A 37 23.85 27.14 -17.94
C THR A 37 22.43 27.18 -17.37
N SER A 38 21.42 27.36 -18.25
CA SER A 38 20.00 27.29 -17.91
C SER A 38 19.23 26.92 -19.18
N ALA A 39 18.22 26.06 -19.02
CA ALA A 39 17.30 25.69 -20.10
C ALA A 39 16.02 26.52 -20.02
N GLU A 40 15.35 26.73 -21.15
CA GLU A 40 14.00 27.31 -21.19
C GLU A 40 12.97 26.19 -21.13
N ILE A 41 12.01 26.29 -20.20
CA ILE A 41 10.93 25.31 -20.04
C ILE A 41 10.02 25.34 -21.29
N GLY A 42 9.70 24.18 -21.86
CA GLY A 42 8.86 24.03 -23.04
C GLY A 42 9.56 24.28 -24.38
N LYS A 43 10.84 24.68 -24.36
CA LYS A 43 11.61 24.89 -25.58
C LYS A 43 12.20 23.57 -26.10
N TYR A 44 12.04 23.35 -27.40
CA TYR A 44 12.67 22.23 -28.08
C TYR A 44 14.13 22.54 -28.45
N TYR A 45 15.03 21.64 -28.13
CA TYR A 45 16.44 21.64 -28.43
C TYR A 45 16.81 20.48 -29.34
N GLY A 46 17.72 20.66 -30.27
CA GLY A 46 18.09 19.60 -31.21
C GLY A 46 17.10 19.42 -32.36
N SER A 47 17.08 18.23 -32.94
CA SER A 47 16.29 17.90 -34.12
C SER A 47 15.72 16.48 -34.00
N ALA A 48 14.47 16.30 -34.44
CA ALA A 48 13.83 14.96 -34.52
C ALA A 48 14.53 14.10 -35.60
N ALA A 49 14.92 14.72 -36.73
CA ALA A 49 15.62 14.04 -37.84
C ALA A 49 16.95 13.40 -37.38
N ASP A 50 17.68 14.11 -36.51
CA ASP A 50 18.96 13.63 -35.97
C ASP A 50 18.82 12.83 -34.72
N ARG A 51 17.60 12.54 -34.24
CA ARG A 51 17.28 11.87 -32.99
C ARG A 51 17.86 12.55 -31.73
N THR A 52 18.04 13.85 -31.83
CA THR A 52 18.62 14.68 -30.76
C THR A 52 17.60 15.57 -30.08
N LEU A 53 16.29 15.46 -30.42
CA LEU A 53 15.26 16.33 -29.87
C LEU A 53 15.18 16.16 -28.35
N ARG A 54 15.22 17.30 -27.65
CA ARG A 54 15.11 17.39 -26.19
C ARG A 54 14.16 18.52 -25.83
N VAL A 55 13.42 18.33 -24.77
CA VAL A 55 12.57 19.36 -24.15
C VAL A 55 12.46 19.09 -22.66
N VAL A 56 12.29 20.12 -21.87
CA VAL A 56 11.99 20.01 -20.44
C VAL A 56 10.66 20.68 -20.19
N TYR A 57 9.74 19.92 -19.65
CA TYR A 57 8.47 20.43 -19.13
C TYR A 57 8.50 20.37 -17.60
N ASN A 58 7.87 21.34 -16.97
CA ASN A 58 7.82 21.43 -15.51
C ASN A 58 6.38 21.78 -15.05
N PRO A 59 5.44 20.83 -15.14
CA PRO A 59 4.09 21.05 -14.64
C PRO A 59 4.07 21.25 -13.13
N SER A 60 3.09 21.99 -12.64
CA SER A 60 2.90 22.23 -11.20
C SER A 60 2.27 21.02 -10.50
N GLU A 61 2.89 19.86 -10.63
CA GLU A 61 2.41 18.57 -10.11
C GLU A 61 3.43 17.94 -9.16
N ILE A 62 2.93 17.06 -8.30
CA ILE A 62 3.75 16.15 -7.49
C ILE A 62 3.91 14.81 -8.22
N HIS A 63 4.95 14.03 -7.87
CA HIS A 63 5.21 12.75 -8.53
C HIS A 63 3.99 11.81 -8.59
N PRO A 64 3.25 11.55 -7.50
CA PRO A 64 2.03 10.74 -7.57
C PRO A 64 0.89 11.36 -8.39
N GLY A 65 0.88 12.68 -8.60
CA GLY A 65 -0.11 13.40 -9.39
C GLY A 65 0.14 13.38 -10.89
N MET A 66 1.38 13.15 -11.34
CA MET A 66 1.77 13.20 -12.75
C MET A 66 0.93 12.31 -13.67
N HIS A 67 0.54 11.13 -13.17
CA HIS A 67 -0.29 10.17 -13.92
C HIS A 67 -1.76 10.60 -14.04
N PHE A 68 -2.19 11.58 -13.26
CA PHE A 68 -3.55 12.12 -13.21
C PHE A 68 -3.61 13.58 -13.65
N SER A 69 -2.58 14.06 -14.34
CA SER A 69 -2.48 15.42 -14.85
C SER A 69 -2.70 15.46 -16.35
N SER A 70 -3.78 16.11 -16.80
CA SER A 70 -4.02 16.33 -18.23
C SER A 70 -2.94 17.19 -18.87
N GLU A 71 -2.34 18.12 -18.10
CA GLU A 71 -1.20 18.92 -18.56
C GLU A 71 0.02 18.04 -18.84
N SER A 72 0.38 17.17 -17.90
CA SER A 72 1.53 16.25 -18.08
C SER A 72 1.31 15.29 -19.25
N VAL A 73 0.09 14.77 -19.41
CA VAL A 73 -0.26 13.90 -20.56
C VAL A 73 -0.18 14.67 -21.87
N SER A 74 -0.65 15.93 -21.91
CA SER A 74 -0.55 16.74 -23.14
C SER A 74 0.91 16.96 -23.57
N TYR A 75 1.80 17.22 -22.61
CA TYR A 75 3.24 17.38 -22.90
C TYR A 75 3.86 16.12 -23.51
N VAL A 76 3.47 14.94 -23.05
CA VAL A 76 3.92 13.67 -23.65
C VAL A 76 3.41 13.53 -25.08
N VAL A 77 2.14 13.82 -25.34
CA VAL A 77 1.55 13.76 -26.68
C VAL A 77 2.21 14.75 -27.62
N ASP A 78 2.43 16.01 -27.17
CA ASP A 78 3.08 17.06 -27.96
C ASP A 78 4.52 16.69 -28.30
N PHE A 79 5.28 16.14 -27.34
CA PHE A 79 6.63 15.67 -27.56
C PHE A 79 6.71 14.57 -28.64
N PHE A 80 5.86 13.54 -28.51
CA PHE A 80 5.85 12.46 -29.51
C PHE A 80 5.36 12.95 -30.88
N SER A 81 4.40 13.87 -30.92
CA SER A 81 3.97 14.48 -32.17
C SER A 81 5.12 15.21 -32.85
N ALA A 82 5.92 15.95 -32.10
CA ALA A 82 7.12 16.63 -32.64
C ALA A 82 8.22 15.63 -33.06
N CYS A 83 8.42 14.54 -32.31
CA CYS A 83 9.41 13.50 -32.65
C CYS A 83 9.12 12.79 -33.97
N PHE A 84 7.83 12.54 -34.25
CA PHE A 84 7.39 11.75 -35.41
C PHE A 84 6.80 12.61 -36.54
N ASP A 85 6.93 13.95 -36.44
CA ASP A 85 6.37 14.91 -37.40
C ASP A 85 4.87 14.67 -37.65
N LEU A 86 4.13 14.46 -36.56
CA LEU A 86 2.70 14.24 -36.63
C LEU A 86 1.94 15.55 -36.47
N SER A 87 0.87 15.69 -37.24
CA SER A 87 -0.07 16.82 -37.16
C SER A 87 -1.45 16.26 -36.75
N PRO A 88 -1.67 15.88 -35.49
CA PRO A 88 -2.92 15.27 -35.07
C PRO A 88 -4.09 16.26 -35.21
N SER A 89 -5.21 15.78 -35.74
CA SER A 89 -6.43 16.57 -35.85
C SER A 89 -7.12 16.85 -34.52
N ILE A 90 -6.77 16.08 -33.50
CA ILE A 90 -7.29 16.22 -32.14
C ILE A 90 -6.21 16.88 -31.29
N PRO A 91 -6.49 18.00 -30.59
CA PRO A 91 -5.54 18.64 -29.70
C PRO A 91 -5.10 17.71 -28.56
N SER A 92 -3.84 17.80 -28.14
CA SER A 92 -3.27 17.00 -27.03
C SER A 92 -4.01 17.18 -25.70
N THR A 93 -4.70 18.31 -25.55
CA THR A 93 -5.54 18.62 -24.38
C THR A 93 -6.92 17.95 -24.41
N ASN A 94 -7.36 17.40 -25.56
CA ASN A 94 -8.63 16.69 -25.67
C ASN A 94 -8.44 15.20 -25.31
N GLN A 95 -8.59 14.89 -24.05
CA GLN A 95 -8.22 13.61 -23.46
C GLN A 95 -9.46 12.91 -22.86
N VAL A 96 -9.47 11.58 -22.95
CA VAL A 96 -10.54 10.72 -22.40
C VAL A 96 -10.00 9.64 -21.45
N TRP A 97 -8.73 9.68 -21.08
CA TRP A 97 -8.08 8.68 -20.23
C TRP A 97 -8.76 8.53 -18.85
N PHE A 98 -9.37 9.60 -18.35
CA PHE A 98 -10.08 9.58 -17.07
C PHE A 98 -11.25 8.59 -17.04
N LEU A 99 -11.88 8.28 -18.18
CA LEU A 99 -12.90 7.25 -18.29
C LEU A 99 -12.32 5.87 -18.01
N LYS A 100 -11.13 5.57 -18.55
CA LYS A 100 -10.42 4.34 -18.25
C LYS A 100 -10.12 4.24 -16.74
N GLU A 101 -9.63 5.31 -16.14
CA GLU A 101 -9.33 5.34 -14.71
C GLU A 101 -10.58 5.15 -13.83
N LEU A 102 -11.73 5.71 -14.24
CA LEU A 102 -12.99 5.51 -13.55
C LEU A 102 -13.41 4.02 -13.60
N PHE A 103 -13.35 3.37 -14.77
CA PHE A 103 -13.67 1.95 -14.89
C PHE A 103 -12.67 1.06 -14.15
N ASN A 104 -11.39 1.41 -14.16
CA ASN A 104 -10.37 0.75 -13.37
C ASN A 104 -10.65 0.85 -11.85
N LEU A 105 -11.07 2.01 -11.36
CA LEU A 105 -11.51 2.18 -9.98
C LEU A 105 -12.68 1.26 -9.63
N LEU A 106 -13.69 1.17 -10.49
CA LEU A 106 -14.79 0.25 -10.30
C LEU A 106 -14.33 -1.21 -10.27
N GLY A 107 -13.34 -1.55 -11.11
CA GLY A 107 -12.69 -2.87 -11.09
C GLY A 107 -11.98 -3.14 -9.76
N VAL A 108 -11.19 -2.19 -9.25
CA VAL A 108 -10.52 -2.29 -7.93
C VAL A 108 -11.53 -2.48 -6.81
N ILE A 109 -12.61 -1.70 -6.80
CA ILE A 109 -13.69 -1.85 -5.80
C ILE A 109 -14.33 -3.23 -5.93
N GLY A 110 -14.66 -3.66 -7.15
CA GLY A 110 -15.30 -4.94 -7.43
C GLY A 110 -14.46 -6.14 -6.95
N ILE A 111 -13.16 -6.14 -7.21
CA ILE A 111 -12.29 -7.25 -6.82
C ILE A 111 -12.16 -7.36 -5.29
N PHE A 112 -12.08 -6.25 -4.57
CA PHE A 112 -12.09 -6.28 -3.10
C PHE A 112 -13.45 -6.71 -2.54
N LEU A 113 -14.55 -6.22 -3.11
CA LEU A 113 -15.90 -6.62 -2.71
C LEU A 113 -16.16 -8.11 -2.96
N SER A 114 -15.46 -8.74 -3.91
CA SER A 114 -15.61 -10.17 -4.21
C SER A 114 -15.06 -11.10 -3.13
N ILE A 115 -14.10 -10.64 -2.32
CA ILE A 115 -13.39 -11.48 -1.33
C ILE A 115 -14.36 -12.08 -0.31
N LEU A 116 -15.23 -11.25 0.25
CA LEU A 116 -16.18 -11.71 1.27
C LEU A 116 -17.20 -12.72 0.74
N PRO A 117 -17.98 -12.45 -0.33
CA PRO A 117 -18.95 -13.41 -0.84
C PRO A 117 -18.29 -14.70 -1.31
N ILE A 118 -17.12 -14.65 -1.95
CA ILE A 118 -16.37 -15.87 -2.34
C ILE A 118 -16.04 -16.70 -1.10
N THR A 119 -15.48 -16.06 -0.07
CA THR A 119 -15.12 -16.76 1.16
C THR A 119 -16.35 -17.36 1.87
N LEU A 120 -17.46 -16.62 1.94
CA LEU A 120 -18.70 -17.09 2.55
C LEU A 120 -19.35 -18.23 1.76
N LEU A 121 -19.24 -18.25 0.43
CA LEU A 121 -19.68 -19.36 -0.42
C LEU A 121 -18.80 -20.60 -0.20
N LEU A 122 -17.48 -20.43 -0.12
CA LEU A 122 -16.56 -21.53 0.14
C LEU A 122 -16.78 -22.14 1.55
N LEU A 123 -17.14 -21.35 2.54
CA LEU A 123 -17.51 -21.85 3.87
C LEU A 123 -18.79 -22.72 3.88
N GLN A 124 -19.56 -22.76 2.80
CA GLN A 124 -20.72 -23.66 2.66
C GLN A 124 -20.34 -25.01 2.05
N ILE A 125 -19.17 -25.13 1.46
CA ILE A 125 -18.69 -26.38 0.88
C ILE A 125 -18.33 -27.38 1.99
N PRO A 126 -18.64 -28.67 1.87
CA PRO A 126 -18.44 -29.68 2.94
C PRO A 126 -17.03 -29.66 3.55
N VAL A 127 -15.98 -29.44 2.73
CA VAL A 127 -14.59 -29.39 3.19
C VAL A 127 -14.34 -28.27 4.20
N PHE A 128 -14.98 -27.12 4.02
CA PHE A 128 -14.76 -25.92 4.84
C PHE A 128 -15.89 -25.62 5.82
N SER A 129 -17.00 -26.35 5.74
CA SER A 129 -18.20 -26.08 6.55
C SER A 129 -17.95 -26.18 8.05
N SER A 130 -16.98 -27.00 8.48
CA SER A 130 -16.56 -27.11 9.89
C SER A 130 -15.94 -25.83 10.45
N LEU A 131 -15.43 -24.95 9.59
CA LEU A 131 -14.86 -23.65 9.98
C LEU A 131 -15.94 -22.59 10.20
N LYS A 132 -17.16 -22.80 9.66
CA LYS A 132 -18.26 -21.85 9.79
C LYS A 132 -18.86 -21.93 11.18
N SER A 133 -19.07 -20.78 11.81
CA SER A 133 -19.79 -20.71 13.08
C SER A 133 -21.29 -20.95 12.88
N ALA A 134 -21.89 -21.65 13.84
CA ALA A 134 -23.34 -21.86 13.86
C ALA A 134 -24.12 -20.59 14.23
N ASN A 135 -23.53 -19.68 14.98
CA ASN A 135 -24.15 -18.43 15.41
C ASN A 135 -23.12 -17.29 15.40
N GLU A 136 -23.24 -16.42 14.38
CA GLU A 136 -22.33 -15.29 14.17
C GLU A 136 -22.39 -14.25 15.31
N GLU A 137 -23.57 -14.03 15.89
CA GLU A 137 -23.73 -13.07 16.98
C GLU A 137 -23.10 -13.57 18.28
N ALA A 138 -23.14 -14.88 18.53
CA ALA A 138 -22.50 -15.48 19.68
C ALA A 138 -20.97 -15.42 19.64
N ASN A 139 -20.38 -15.19 18.46
CA ASN A 139 -18.94 -15.04 18.32
C ASN A 139 -18.44 -13.71 18.88
N ILE A 140 -19.29 -12.69 18.97
CA ILE A 140 -18.90 -11.37 19.42
C ILE A 140 -18.77 -11.36 20.93
N ILE A 141 -17.54 -11.31 21.44
CA ILE A 141 -17.28 -11.16 22.87
C ILE A 141 -17.46 -9.67 23.23
N SER A 142 -18.55 -9.36 23.93
CA SER A 142 -18.79 -8.02 24.45
C SER A 142 -18.00 -7.81 25.75
N VAL A 143 -16.99 -6.95 25.73
CA VAL A 143 -16.23 -6.57 26.94
C VAL A 143 -16.96 -5.44 27.65
N LYS A 144 -17.72 -5.80 28.69
CA LYS A 144 -18.58 -4.86 29.45
C LYS A 144 -17.79 -3.91 30.37
N THR A 145 -16.58 -4.31 30.76
CA THR A 145 -15.76 -3.60 31.74
C THR A 145 -14.89 -2.51 31.14
N ALA A 146 -14.71 -2.47 29.81
CA ALA A 146 -13.88 -1.46 29.16
C ALA A 146 -14.46 -0.05 29.34
N LYS A 147 -13.78 0.78 30.11
CA LYS A 147 -14.16 2.18 30.27
C LYS A 147 -14.03 2.91 28.92
N LYS A 148 -14.99 3.79 28.62
CA LYS A 148 -15.08 4.53 27.36
C LYS A 148 -13.76 5.24 26.97
N TYR A 149 -13.02 5.79 27.94
CA TYR A 149 -11.75 6.45 27.66
C TYR A 149 -10.65 5.46 27.22
N LYS A 150 -10.65 4.22 27.71
CA LYS A 150 -9.69 3.19 27.32
C LYS A 150 -9.88 2.74 25.86
N TYR A 151 -11.14 2.67 25.41
CA TYR A 151 -11.44 2.46 23.99
C TYR A 151 -10.77 3.53 23.12
N TRP A 152 -10.98 4.80 23.45
CA TRP A 152 -10.38 5.90 22.70
C TRP A 152 -8.87 5.92 22.83
N LEU A 153 -8.33 5.60 24.02
CA LEU A 153 -6.88 5.49 24.19
C LEU A 153 -6.29 4.41 23.28
N SER A 154 -6.92 3.24 23.20
CA SER A 154 -6.50 2.15 22.31
C SER A 154 -6.61 2.55 20.84
N TRP A 155 -7.70 3.21 20.46
CA TRP A 155 -7.92 3.70 19.11
C TRP A 155 -6.87 4.74 18.70
N PHE A 156 -6.58 5.73 19.55
CA PHE A 156 -5.53 6.72 19.28
C PHE A 156 -4.15 6.07 19.27
N ALA A 157 -3.86 5.17 20.21
CA ALA A 157 -2.59 4.47 20.27
C ALA A 157 -2.30 3.68 18.98
N SER A 158 -3.31 3.03 18.38
CA SER A 158 -3.16 2.21 17.19
C SER A 158 -2.53 2.99 16.03
N TRP A 159 -3.01 4.18 15.72
CA TRP A 159 -2.48 4.95 14.59
C TRP A 159 -1.34 5.92 14.96
N ILE A 160 -1.30 6.43 16.21
CA ILE A 160 -0.20 7.31 16.66
C ILE A 160 1.11 6.52 16.72
N ILE A 161 1.10 5.31 17.29
CA ILE A 161 2.29 4.44 17.34
C ILE A 161 2.76 4.14 15.92
N SER A 162 1.83 3.82 15.02
CA SER A 162 2.13 3.57 13.62
C SER A 162 2.79 4.79 12.95
N ALA A 163 2.24 5.99 13.15
CA ALA A 163 2.80 7.22 12.60
C ALA A 163 4.19 7.57 13.16
N VAL A 164 4.34 7.54 14.48
CA VAL A 164 5.57 7.96 15.16
C VAL A 164 6.71 6.96 14.94
N SER A 165 6.40 5.66 14.81
CA SER A 165 7.42 4.63 14.59
C SER A 165 7.91 4.57 13.14
N PHE A 166 7.23 5.17 12.17
CA PHE A 166 7.53 5.00 10.75
C PHE A 166 8.99 5.32 10.41
N PHE A 167 9.42 6.56 10.63
CA PHE A 167 10.81 6.96 10.31
C PHE A 167 11.87 6.35 11.22
N PRO A 168 11.70 6.26 12.54
CA PRO A 168 12.68 5.57 13.38
C PRO A 168 12.89 4.11 12.98
N VAL A 169 11.83 3.39 12.63
CA VAL A 169 11.92 1.98 12.24
C VAL A 169 12.44 1.83 10.81
N SER A 170 12.10 2.74 9.89
CA SER A 170 12.66 2.67 8.53
C SER A 170 14.19 2.77 8.51
N LYS A 171 14.81 3.51 9.45
CA LYS A 171 16.26 3.59 9.60
C LYS A 171 16.93 2.28 10.03
N LEU A 172 16.16 1.33 10.56
CA LEU A 172 16.65 -0.01 10.85
C LEU A 172 16.94 -0.81 9.57
N ASP A 173 16.43 -0.35 8.43
CA ASP A 173 16.76 -0.94 7.13
C ASP A 173 18.27 -0.97 6.89
N ALA A 174 18.96 0.11 7.19
CA ALA A 174 20.43 0.19 7.11
C ALA A 174 21.16 -0.77 8.06
N VAL A 175 20.53 -1.18 9.17
CA VAL A 175 21.10 -2.14 10.14
C VAL A 175 20.88 -3.58 9.69
N PHE A 176 19.67 -3.90 9.25
CA PHE A 176 19.30 -5.27 8.83
C PHE A 176 19.74 -5.61 7.41
N PHE A 177 19.85 -4.60 6.55
CA PHE A 177 20.22 -4.73 5.14
C PHE A 177 21.34 -3.74 4.76
N PRO A 178 22.51 -3.81 5.39
CA PRO A 178 23.53 -2.75 5.33
C PRO A 178 24.13 -2.51 3.94
N ASN A 179 24.06 -3.52 3.06
CA ASN A 179 24.60 -3.44 1.71
C ASN A 179 23.53 -3.21 0.64
N GLN A 180 22.27 -3.02 1.06
CA GLN A 180 21.17 -2.85 0.14
C GLN A 180 20.99 -1.37 -0.20
N THR A 181 21.01 -1.08 -1.49
CA THR A 181 20.65 0.23 -2.04
C THR A 181 19.43 0.08 -2.95
N ALA A 182 18.87 1.19 -3.42
CA ALA A 182 17.77 1.15 -4.37
C ALA A 182 18.12 0.42 -5.70
N MET A 183 19.40 0.20 -5.99
CA MET A 183 19.90 -0.38 -7.24
C MET A 183 20.70 -1.67 -7.05
N THR A 184 21.03 -2.05 -5.82
CA THR A 184 21.85 -3.24 -5.56
C THR A 184 21.16 -4.14 -4.55
N GLN A 185 21.25 -5.45 -4.80
CA GLN A 185 20.80 -6.46 -3.86
C GLN A 185 22.00 -7.07 -3.14
N ALA A 186 21.91 -7.14 -1.83
CA ALA A 186 22.91 -7.83 -1.03
C ALA A 186 22.29 -8.68 0.08
N SER A 187 21.00 -9.02 -0.02
CA SER A 187 20.32 -9.84 0.98
C SER A 187 19.37 -10.85 0.37
N PHE A 188 18.96 -11.81 1.18
CA PHE A 188 17.92 -12.78 0.83
C PHE A 188 16.58 -12.09 0.49
N PHE A 189 16.28 -10.93 1.08
CA PHE A 189 15.09 -10.15 0.81
C PHE A 189 15.37 -9.14 -0.32
N THR A 190 14.81 -9.40 -1.49
CA THR A 190 15.21 -8.81 -2.76
C THR A 190 14.54 -7.50 -3.13
N GLN A 191 13.67 -6.98 -2.27
CA GLN A 191 12.88 -5.78 -2.53
C GLN A 191 13.12 -4.70 -1.46
N PRO A 192 13.99 -3.70 -1.69
CA PRO A 192 14.33 -2.68 -0.69
C PRO A 192 13.11 -1.97 -0.10
N SER A 193 12.18 -1.53 -0.96
CA SER A 193 10.97 -0.85 -0.48
C SER A 193 10.05 -1.76 0.36
N THR A 194 10.00 -3.05 0.05
CA THR A 194 9.22 -4.02 0.84
C THR A 194 9.90 -4.32 2.18
N ASN A 195 11.25 -4.27 2.23
CA ASN A 195 12.01 -4.55 3.45
C ASN A 195 11.73 -3.55 4.57
N PHE A 196 11.77 -2.24 4.28
CA PHE A 196 11.49 -1.25 5.31
C PHE A 196 10.02 -1.32 5.78
N ILE A 197 9.06 -1.56 4.85
CA ILE A 197 7.65 -1.75 5.21
C ILE A 197 7.49 -3.00 6.08
N MET A 198 8.18 -4.09 5.76
CA MET A 198 8.19 -5.32 6.55
C MET A 198 8.69 -5.07 7.98
N LEU A 199 9.82 -4.39 8.14
CA LEU A 199 10.36 -4.05 9.47
C LEU A 199 9.35 -3.23 10.27
N TRP A 200 8.73 -2.24 9.63
CA TRP A 200 7.72 -1.42 10.28
C TRP A 200 6.43 -2.21 10.61
N ALA A 201 6.00 -3.11 9.74
CA ALA A 201 4.86 -4.00 9.99
C ALA A 201 5.14 -4.94 11.16
N VAL A 202 6.32 -5.58 11.20
CA VAL A 202 6.74 -6.45 12.31
C VAL A 202 6.81 -5.69 13.63
N PHE A 203 7.40 -4.49 13.63
CA PHE A 203 7.46 -3.65 14.82
C PHE A 203 6.06 -3.34 15.36
N ASN A 204 5.18 -2.83 14.50
CA ASN A 204 3.79 -2.51 14.90
C ASN A 204 3.00 -3.77 15.30
N GLY A 205 3.24 -4.89 14.62
CA GLY A 205 2.65 -6.19 14.99
C GLY A 205 3.05 -6.63 16.39
N ILE A 206 4.34 -6.58 16.73
CA ILE A 206 4.86 -6.94 18.06
C ILE A 206 4.33 -5.99 19.13
N VAL A 207 4.39 -4.68 18.89
CA VAL A 207 3.85 -3.68 19.83
C VAL A 207 2.36 -3.89 20.04
N GLY A 208 1.59 -4.15 18.98
CA GLY A 208 0.16 -4.45 19.09
C GLY A 208 -0.12 -5.71 19.90
N LEU A 209 0.64 -6.79 19.73
CA LEU A 209 0.53 -8.00 20.54
C LEU A 209 0.84 -7.76 22.03
N ILE A 210 1.85 -6.93 22.31
CA ILE A 210 2.19 -6.55 23.70
C ILE A 210 1.04 -5.74 24.31
N LEU A 211 0.53 -4.74 23.60
CA LEU A 211 -0.59 -3.92 24.07
C LEU A 211 -1.86 -4.77 24.27
N PHE A 212 -2.11 -5.71 23.38
CA PHE A 212 -3.22 -6.65 23.54
C PHE A 212 -3.05 -7.54 24.77
N ALA A 213 -1.86 -8.04 25.05
CA ALA A 213 -1.58 -8.81 26.26
C ALA A 213 -1.79 -7.98 27.56
N ILE A 214 -1.39 -6.69 27.52
CA ILE A 214 -1.64 -5.75 28.64
C ILE A 214 -3.15 -5.54 28.81
N TYR A 215 -3.89 -5.30 27.70
CA TYR A 215 -5.33 -5.15 27.70
C TYR A 215 -6.03 -6.38 28.32
N LEU A 216 -5.67 -7.59 27.90
CA LEU A 216 -6.22 -8.83 28.47
C LEU A 216 -5.99 -8.95 29.97
N LYS A 217 -4.86 -8.48 30.47
CA LYS A 217 -4.51 -8.55 31.89
C LYS A 217 -5.23 -7.50 32.73
N GLN A 218 -5.41 -6.30 32.22
CA GLN A 218 -5.86 -5.14 33.00
C GLN A 218 -7.33 -4.78 32.82
N ASP A 219 -7.91 -5.06 31.65
CA ASP A 219 -9.19 -4.50 31.24
C ASP A 219 -10.29 -5.54 30.99
N VAL A 220 -9.95 -6.81 31.08
CA VAL A 220 -10.85 -7.93 30.75
C VAL A 220 -11.05 -8.81 31.97
N THR A 221 -12.32 -9.18 32.30
CA THR A 221 -12.61 -10.08 33.39
C THR A 221 -12.04 -11.49 33.15
N PRO A 222 -11.86 -12.33 34.19
CA PRO A 222 -11.38 -13.69 33.99
C PRO A 222 -12.26 -14.51 33.04
N GLU A 223 -13.58 -14.32 33.07
CA GLU A 223 -14.56 -15.03 32.22
C GLU A 223 -14.43 -14.58 30.77
N GLU A 224 -14.41 -13.26 30.52
CA GLU A 224 -14.21 -12.67 29.17
C GLU A 224 -12.86 -13.09 28.60
N ARG A 225 -11.80 -13.08 29.41
CA ARG A 225 -10.45 -13.52 29.03
C ARG A 225 -10.43 -15.00 28.65
N HIS A 226 -11.10 -15.84 29.39
CA HIS A 226 -11.22 -17.26 29.06
C HIS A 226 -11.93 -17.47 27.72
N ALA A 227 -13.01 -16.73 27.47
CA ALA A 227 -13.71 -16.77 26.18
C ALA A 227 -12.81 -16.33 25.03
N ILE A 228 -12.05 -15.22 25.18
CA ILE A 228 -11.09 -14.75 24.20
C ILE A 228 -10.02 -15.82 23.93
N TYR A 229 -9.41 -16.40 24.98
CA TYR A 229 -8.41 -17.47 24.81
C TYR A 229 -8.98 -18.70 24.09
N THR A 230 -10.24 -19.04 24.31
CA THR A 230 -10.90 -20.13 23.60
C THR A 230 -11.05 -19.85 22.11
N GLN A 231 -11.34 -18.60 21.73
CA GLN A 231 -11.42 -18.21 20.33
C GLN A 231 -10.04 -18.05 19.66
N LEU A 232 -9.02 -17.64 20.43
CA LEU A 232 -7.64 -17.58 19.94
C LEU A 232 -7.05 -18.95 19.64
N LYS A 233 -7.46 -19.97 20.40
CA LYS A 233 -7.00 -21.34 20.15
C LYS A 233 -7.57 -21.87 18.85
N ILE A 234 -6.70 -22.52 18.08
CA ILE A 234 -7.07 -23.23 16.85
C ILE A 234 -6.49 -24.65 16.90
N GLY A 235 -7.29 -25.64 16.57
CA GLY A 235 -6.84 -27.03 16.43
C GLY A 235 -5.96 -27.19 15.19
N ARG A 236 -5.10 -28.22 15.15
CA ARG A 236 -4.23 -28.46 13.99
C ARG A 236 -5.01 -28.62 12.70
N THR A 237 -6.08 -29.42 12.72
CA THR A 237 -6.96 -29.63 11.55
C THR A 237 -7.58 -28.33 11.09
N ASP A 238 -8.17 -27.55 12.01
CA ASP A 238 -8.81 -26.27 11.69
C ASP A 238 -7.79 -25.25 11.17
N PHE A 239 -6.57 -25.26 11.68
CA PHE A 239 -5.49 -24.40 11.18
C PHE A 239 -5.18 -24.71 9.72
N PHE A 240 -4.97 -25.98 9.37
CA PHE A 240 -4.68 -26.37 7.99
C PHE A 240 -5.87 -26.15 7.05
N LEU A 241 -7.10 -26.39 7.51
CA LEU A 241 -8.31 -26.08 6.73
C LEU A 241 -8.46 -24.56 6.53
N THR A 242 -8.19 -23.75 7.56
CA THR A 242 -8.22 -22.28 7.46
C THR A 242 -7.16 -21.78 6.48
N LEU A 243 -5.95 -22.32 6.54
CA LEU A 243 -4.88 -22.00 5.60
C LEU A 243 -5.24 -22.40 4.16
N LEU A 244 -5.79 -23.61 3.98
CA LEU A 244 -6.25 -24.08 2.67
C LEU A 244 -7.36 -23.18 2.12
N LEU A 245 -8.32 -22.79 2.94
CA LEU A 245 -9.37 -21.85 2.56
C LEU A 245 -8.79 -20.48 2.17
N ALA A 246 -7.86 -19.94 2.96
CA ALA A 246 -7.21 -18.67 2.65
C ALA A 246 -6.42 -18.72 1.33
N ILE A 247 -5.69 -19.81 1.08
CA ILE A 247 -5.01 -20.03 -0.21
C ILE A 247 -6.03 -20.17 -1.35
N THR A 248 -7.14 -20.87 -1.15
CA THR A 248 -8.18 -21.00 -2.19
C THR A 248 -8.77 -19.63 -2.56
N VAL A 249 -9.08 -18.80 -1.55
CA VAL A 249 -9.57 -17.43 -1.78
C VAL A 249 -8.52 -16.60 -2.51
N PHE A 250 -7.26 -16.69 -2.11
CA PHE A 250 -6.15 -15.99 -2.77
C PHE A 250 -5.99 -16.43 -4.23
N VAL A 251 -6.04 -17.72 -4.52
CA VAL A 251 -5.95 -18.24 -5.90
C VAL A 251 -7.11 -17.76 -6.75
N LEU A 252 -8.33 -17.75 -6.23
CA LEU A 252 -9.48 -17.21 -6.94
C LEU A 252 -9.35 -15.71 -7.18
N PHE A 253 -8.94 -14.94 -6.17
CA PHE A 253 -8.65 -13.52 -6.32
C PHE A 253 -7.60 -13.27 -7.42
N TYR A 254 -6.48 -14.00 -7.36
CA TYR A 254 -5.42 -13.88 -8.36
C TYR A 254 -5.88 -14.31 -9.76
N SER A 255 -6.78 -15.30 -9.85
CA SER A 255 -7.35 -15.73 -11.13
C SER A 255 -8.15 -14.63 -11.81
N PHE A 256 -8.86 -13.78 -11.07
CA PHE A 256 -9.51 -12.59 -11.65
C PHE A 256 -8.50 -11.58 -12.17
N VAL A 257 -7.41 -11.34 -11.42
CA VAL A 257 -6.32 -10.46 -11.86
C VAL A 257 -5.69 -11.00 -13.14
N PHE A 258 -5.37 -12.28 -13.16
CA PHE A 258 -4.82 -12.96 -14.34
C PHE A 258 -5.77 -12.90 -15.54
N ALA A 259 -7.07 -13.15 -15.33
CA ALA A 259 -8.07 -13.07 -16.40
C ALA A 259 -8.20 -11.64 -16.96
N GLY A 260 -8.13 -10.62 -16.12
CA GLY A 260 -8.12 -9.22 -16.53
C GLY A 260 -6.93 -8.91 -17.45
N GLU A 261 -5.75 -9.33 -17.08
CA GLU A 261 -4.55 -9.11 -17.89
C GLU A 261 -4.54 -9.96 -19.17
N TYR A 262 -4.82 -11.26 -19.06
CA TYR A 262 -4.70 -12.17 -20.19
C TYR A 262 -5.75 -11.93 -21.28
N PHE A 263 -7.02 -11.75 -20.91
CA PHE A 263 -8.11 -11.61 -21.88
C PHE A 263 -8.37 -10.16 -22.31
N PHE A 264 -8.14 -9.21 -21.41
CA PHE A 264 -8.52 -7.81 -21.63
C PHE A 264 -7.32 -6.87 -21.71
N GLN A 265 -6.10 -7.36 -21.50
CA GLN A 265 -4.87 -6.55 -21.50
C GLN A 265 -4.99 -5.35 -20.54
N THR A 266 -5.60 -5.57 -19.39
CA THR A 266 -5.80 -4.55 -18.34
C THR A 266 -5.52 -5.14 -16.98
N ASP A 267 -5.11 -4.27 -16.04
CA ASP A 267 -4.94 -4.59 -14.62
C ASP A 267 -5.97 -3.82 -13.78
N PHE A 268 -6.12 -4.24 -12.52
CA PHE A 268 -6.97 -3.53 -11.55
C PHE A 268 -6.17 -2.39 -10.92
N ARG A 269 -6.12 -1.26 -11.60
CA ARG A 269 -5.30 -0.12 -11.23
C ARG A 269 -6.12 1.14 -11.03
N PHE A 270 -5.77 1.92 -10.01
CA PHE A 270 -6.26 3.27 -9.84
C PHE A 270 -5.21 4.10 -9.10
N TRP A 271 -4.79 5.19 -9.69
CA TRP A 271 -3.77 6.09 -9.18
C TRP A 271 -2.50 5.33 -8.77
N VAL A 272 -2.09 5.41 -7.49
CA VAL A 272 -0.89 4.74 -6.96
C VAL A 272 -1.10 3.28 -6.60
N LEU A 273 -2.32 2.78 -6.65
CA LEU A 273 -2.66 1.39 -6.36
C LEU A 273 -2.75 0.58 -7.65
N GLY A 274 -1.93 -0.46 -7.78
CA GLY A 274 -2.02 -1.44 -8.84
C GLY A 274 -2.17 -2.85 -8.25
N ILE A 275 -3.15 -3.61 -8.78
CA ILE A 275 -3.30 -5.04 -8.49
C ILE A 275 -3.08 -5.74 -9.82
N CYS A 276 -1.87 -6.22 -10.01
CA CYS A 276 -1.40 -6.80 -11.26
C CYS A 276 -0.84 -8.21 -11.04
N THR A 277 -0.68 -8.95 -12.10
CA THR A 277 0.03 -10.22 -12.08
C THR A 277 1.52 -10.00 -11.81
N PHE A 278 2.21 -11.04 -11.42
CA PHE A 278 3.65 -11.02 -11.20
C PHE A 278 4.32 -12.25 -11.85
N THR A 279 5.59 -12.13 -12.14
CA THR A 279 6.43 -13.19 -12.71
C THR A 279 6.67 -14.32 -11.71
N SER A 280 7.01 -15.50 -12.18
CA SER A 280 7.16 -16.71 -11.34
C SER A 280 8.24 -16.57 -10.24
N ASP A 281 9.28 -15.77 -10.48
CA ASP A 281 10.31 -15.45 -9.49
C ASP A 281 9.73 -14.70 -8.27
N LYS A 282 8.75 -13.83 -8.47
CA LYS A 282 8.08 -13.11 -7.39
C LYS A 282 7.23 -14.00 -6.48
N LEU A 283 6.86 -15.20 -6.91
CA LEU A 283 6.18 -16.16 -6.03
C LEU A 283 7.07 -16.57 -4.85
N LEU A 284 8.36 -16.82 -5.10
CA LEU A 284 9.31 -17.12 -4.03
C LEU A 284 9.50 -15.91 -3.10
N VAL A 285 9.59 -14.71 -3.69
CA VAL A 285 9.70 -13.46 -2.96
C VAL A 285 8.46 -13.25 -2.07
N LEU A 286 7.26 -13.52 -2.58
CA LEU A 286 6.02 -13.49 -1.79
C LEU A 286 6.12 -14.38 -0.55
N LEU A 287 6.54 -15.64 -0.74
CA LEU A 287 6.67 -16.61 0.37
C LEU A 287 7.67 -16.16 1.44
N GLN A 288 8.74 -15.45 1.05
CA GLN A 288 9.74 -14.92 1.97
C GLN A 288 9.15 -13.86 2.93
N TYR A 289 8.24 -13.01 2.44
CA TYR A 289 7.67 -11.92 3.22
C TYR A 289 6.45 -12.33 4.04
N LEU A 290 5.68 -13.35 3.63
CA LEU A 290 4.42 -13.74 4.28
C LEU A 290 4.52 -13.91 5.81
N PRO A 291 5.52 -14.61 6.39
CA PRO A 291 5.57 -14.84 7.85
C PRO A 291 5.67 -13.53 8.65
N PHE A 292 6.39 -12.55 8.12
CA PHE A 292 6.62 -11.28 8.80
C PHE A 292 5.38 -10.38 8.78
N TYR A 293 4.74 -10.27 7.64
CA TYR A 293 3.48 -9.52 7.54
C TYR A 293 2.33 -10.21 8.27
N PHE A 294 2.35 -11.54 8.39
CA PHE A 294 1.35 -12.27 9.15
C PHE A 294 1.34 -11.87 10.63
N ILE A 295 2.49 -11.57 11.24
CA ILE A 295 2.58 -11.05 12.62
C ILE A 295 1.75 -9.77 12.76
N TYR A 296 1.86 -8.88 11.79
CA TYR A 296 1.11 -7.62 11.75
C TYR A 296 -0.39 -7.85 11.61
N TYR A 297 -0.82 -8.62 10.60
CA TYR A 297 -2.24 -8.85 10.36
C TYR A 297 -2.91 -9.67 11.45
N LEU A 298 -2.19 -10.58 12.10
CA LEU A 298 -2.68 -11.30 13.27
C LEU A 298 -2.89 -10.35 14.45
N SER A 299 -1.93 -9.48 14.72
CA SER A 299 -2.03 -8.46 15.77
C SER A 299 -3.21 -7.51 15.55
N ILE A 300 -3.37 -7.03 14.31
CA ILE A 300 -4.52 -6.19 13.93
C ILE A 300 -5.82 -6.96 14.13
N SER A 301 -5.88 -8.22 13.70
CA SER A 301 -7.09 -9.05 13.85
C SER A 301 -7.51 -9.19 15.32
N MET A 302 -6.55 -9.34 16.22
CA MET A 302 -6.83 -9.37 17.68
C MET A 302 -7.36 -8.01 18.17
N THR A 303 -6.68 -6.92 17.82
CA THR A 303 -7.06 -5.57 18.27
C THR A 303 -8.43 -5.16 17.74
N GLU A 304 -8.71 -5.40 16.48
CA GLU A 304 -10.01 -5.07 15.87
C GLU A 304 -11.15 -5.83 16.54
N ASN A 305 -11.01 -7.13 16.68
CA ASN A 305 -12.13 -7.98 17.11
C ASN A 305 -12.38 -7.97 18.62
N TYR A 306 -11.34 -7.80 19.43
CA TYR A 306 -11.49 -7.88 20.89
C TYR A 306 -11.37 -6.53 21.61
N VAL A 307 -10.79 -5.49 20.98
CA VAL A 307 -10.61 -4.18 21.60
C VAL A 307 -11.52 -3.14 20.95
N LEU A 308 -11.45 -2.97 19.61
CA LEU A 308 -12.16 -1.91 18.91
C LEU A 308 -13.61 -2.26 18.55
N CYS A 309 -13.94 -3.53 18.36
CA CYS A 309 -15.29 -4.01 18.01
C CYS A 309 -15.95 -4.79 19.17
N ALA A 310 -15.66 -4.41 20.40
CA ALA A 310 -16.20 -5.10 21.58
C ALA A 310 -17.66 -4.71 21.94
N ASP A 311 -18.27 -3.71 21.29
CA ASP A 311 -19.66 -3.29 21.49
C ASP A 311 -20.51 -3.66 20.27
N PRO A 312 -21.26 -4.76 20.30
CA PRO A 312 -22.04 -5.23 19.15
C PRO A 312 -23.17 -4.25 18.75
N ALA A 313 -23.67 -3.45 19.68
CA ALA A 313 -24.72 -2.47 19.38
C ALA A 313 -24.23 -1.33 18.46
N LYS A 314 -22.91 -1.19 18.27
CA LYS A 314 -22.29 -0.15 17.46
C LYS A 314 -21.42 -0.73 16.34
N GLU A 315 -21.79 -1.88 15.83
CA GLU A 315 -20.98 -2.66 14.88
C GLU A 315 -20.46 -1.83 13.69
N THR A 316 -21.35 -1.20 12.93
CA THR A 316 -20.95 -0.39 11.76
C THR A 316 -19.96 0.71 12.12
N ARG A 317 -20.23 1.45 13.20
CA ARG A 317 -19.33 2.49 13.68
C ARG A 317 -17.96 1.92 14.05
N ASN A 318 -17.93 0.78 14.74
CA ASN A 318 -16.71 0.17 15.21
C ASN A 318 -15.86 -0.34 14.03
N VAL A 319 -16.48 -0.93 13.02
CA VAL A 319 -15.80 -1.35 11.78
C VAL A 319 -15.17 -0.16 11.05
N ILE A 320 -15.92 0.94 10.91
CA ILE A 320 -15.40 2.17 10.30
C ILE A 320 -14.22 2.72 11.11
N LEU A 321 -14.36 2.81 12.43
CA LEU A 321 -13.29 3.31 13.29
C LEU A 321 -12.05 2.40 13.27
N SER A 322 -12.23 1.09 13.16
CA SER A 322 -11.11 0.14 13.01
C SER A 322 -10.38 0.36 11.67
N GLY A 323 -11.12 0.47 10.58
CA GLY A 323 -10.55 0.79 9.27
C GLY A 323 -9.78 2.12 9.28
N LEU A 324 -10.36 3.16 9.91
CA LEU A 324 -9.69 4.45 10.09
C LEU A 324 -8.42 4.31 10.96
N ALA A 325 -8.46 3.56 12.06
CA ALA A 325 -7.28 3.36 12.90
C ALA A 325 -6.12 2.73 12.14
N ASN A 326 -6.40 1.80 11.21
CA ASN A 326 -5.36 1.15 10.41
C ASN A 326 -4.70 2.11 9.40
N MET A 327 -5.46 3.04 8.80
CA MET A 327 -4.95 3.90 7.74
C MET A 327 -4.42 5.26 8.23
N LEU A 328 -4.92 5.78 9.36
CA LEU A 328 -4.67 7.15 9.81
C LEU A 328 -3.18 7.42 10.07
N GLY A 329 -2.41 6.45 10.56
CA GLY A 329 -0.98 6.63 10.78
C GLY A 329 -0.25 7.03 9.50
N ILE A 330 -0.48 6.30 8.42
CA ILE A 330 0.10 6.58 7.10
C ILE A 330 -0.48 7.86 6.50
N PHE A 331 -1.79 8.06 6.65
CA PHE A 331 -2.45 9.28 6.17
C PHE A 331 -1.84 10.54 6.78
N VAL A 332 -1.61 10.57 8.11
CA VAL A 332 -1.03 11.71 8.81
C VAL A 332 0.42 11.98 8.35
N ILE A 333 1.22 10.93 8.16
CA ILE A 333 2.59 11.06 7.62
C ILE A 333 2.55 11.75 6.25
N ASN A 334 1.74 11.23 5.33
CA ASN A 334 1.62 11.81 4.00
C ASN A 334 1.05 13.21 4.01
N ALA A 335 -0.01 13.45 4.79
CA ALA A 335 -0.61 14.78 4.92
C ALA A 335 0.41 15.80 5.43
N ALA A 336 1.20 15.46 6.45
CA ALA A 336 2.26 16.33 6.98
C ALA A 336 3.33 16.65 5.92
N GLN A 337 3.77 15.63 5.17
CA GLN A 337 4.73 15.79 4.08
C GLN A 337 4.20 16.76 3.02
N TYR A 338 3.00 16.52 2.51
CA TYR A 338 2.47 17.31 1.39
C TYR A 338 1.98 18.70 1.82
N ILE A 339 1.43 18.86 3.03
CA ILE A 339 1.09 20.20 3.56
C ILE A 339 2.36 21.06 3.61
N LYS A 340 3.46 20.53 4.17
CA LYS A 340 4.72 21.29 4.19
C LYS A 340 5.24 21.58 2.79
N LEU A 341 5.27 20.57 1.90
CA LEU A 341 5.73 20.73 0.53
C LEU A 341 4.97 21.83 -0.21
N PHE A 342 3.64 21.84 -0.14
CA PHE A 342 2.83 22.84 -0.84
C PHE A 342 2.92 24.23 -0.23
N THR A 343 3.14 24.33 1.09
CA THR A 343 3.22 25.65 1.76
C THR A 343 4.61 26.27 1.70
N THR A 344 5.67 25.46 1.84
CA THR A 344 7.05 25.96 1.97
C THR A 344 7.96 25.57 0.78
N LYS A 345 7.46 24.78 -0.18
CA LYS A 345 8.20 24.22 -1.30
C LYS A 345 9.36 23.29 -0.89
N THR A 346 9.39 22.87 0.37
CA THR A 346 10.39 21.94 0.91
C THR A 346 9.71 20.70 1.49
N ALA A 347 10.31 19.54 1.29
CA ALA A 347 9.83 18.30 1.91
C ALA A 347 10.01 18.36 3.44
N LEU A 348 9.13 17.67 4.17
CA LEU A 348 9.27 17.56 5.63
C LEU A 348 10.43 16.62 6.00
N TRP A 349 10.52 15.50 5.30
CA TRP A 349 11.57 14.51 5.45
C TRP A 349 12.47 14.52 4.22
N THR A 350 13.55 15.29 4.29
CA THR A 350 14.45 15.52 3.15
C THR A 350 15.28 14.30 2.77
N ASP A 351 15.65 13.48 3.76
CA ASP A 351 16.52 12.31 3.55
C ASP A 351 15.73 11.07 3.12
N ASP A 352 14.45 10.98 3.52
CA ASP A 352 13.59 9.80 3.33
C ASP A 352 12.34 10.14 2.51
N ARG A 353 12.45 10.98 1.49
CA ARG A 353 11.32 11.54 0.71
C ARG A 353 10.46 10.49 0.03
N LEU A 354 11.06 9.38 -0.42
CA LEU A 354 10.37 8.31 -1.14
C LEU A 354 9.49 7.45 -0.23
N TYR A 355 9.84 7.30 1.04
CA TYR A 355 9.12 6.40 1.94
C TYR A 355 7.63 6.75 2.12
N PRO A 356 7.23 8.01 2.32
CA PRO A 356 5.79 8.35 2.34
C PRO A 356 5.05 8.00 1.05
N MET A 357 5.67 8.17 -0.12
CA MET A 357 5.06 7.85 -1.41
C MET A 357 4.82 6.35 -1.58
N VAL A 358 5.80 5.53 -1.22
CA VAL A 358 5.72 4.07 -1.37
C VAL A 358 4.59 3.47 -0.54
N VAL A 359 4.22 4.10 0.59
CA VAL A 359 3.15 3.62 1.46
C VAL A 359 1.78 4.24 1.16
N LEU A 360 1.65 5.17 0.20
CA LEU A 360 0.36 5.75 -0.21
C LEU A 360 -0.72 4.70 -0.51
N PRO A 361 -0.45 3.61 -1.25
CA PRO A 361 -1.46 2.58 -1.53
C PRO A 361 -2.04 1.95 -0.27
N LEU A 362 -1.26 1.86 0.82
CA LEU A 362 -1.72 1.25 2.07
C LEU A 362 -2.84 2.06 2.74
N ILE A 363 -2.94 3.38 2.49
CA ILE A 363 -4.05 4.21 2.99
C ILE A 363 -5.39 3.63 2.50
N VAL A 364 -5.44 3.24 1.22
CA VAL A 364 -6.65 2.67 0.61
C VAL A 364 -6.84 1.20 1.00
N LEU A 365 -5.75 0.43 1.09
CA LEU A 365 -5.79 -1.01 1.31
C LEU A 365 -6.12 -1.43 2.74
N LEU A 366 -5.68 -0.67 3.74
CA LEU A 366 -5.84 -1.06 5.14
C LEU A 366 -7.27 -0.89 5.66
N PHE A 367 -8.07 -0.02 5.04
CA PHE A 367 -9.47 0.12 5.41
C PHE A 367 -10.32 -1.13 5.04
N PRO A 368 -10.35 -1.58 3.77
CA PRO A 368 -11.07 -2.80 3.42
C PRO A 368 -10.52 -4.05 4.14
N ALA A 369 -9.23 -4.09 4.48
CA ALA A 369 -8.67 -5.17 5.28
C ALA A 369 -9.36 -5.32 6.64
N ALA A 370 -9.70 -4.23 7.32
CA ALA A 370 -10.47 -4.25 8.56
C ALA A 370 -11.90 -4.79 8.35
N VAL A 371 -12.55 -4.36 7.27
CA VAL A 371 -13.91 -4.83 6.93
C VAL A 371 -13.90 -6.34 6.68
N ILE A 372 -12.97 -6.83 5.88
CA ILE A 372 -12.79 -8.26 5.57
C ILE A 372 -12.55 -9.03 6.86
N ASN A 373 -11.60 -8.58 7.66
CA ASN A 373 -11.21 -9.23 8.91
C ASN A 373 -12.40 -9.37 9.86
N ARG A 374 -13.17 -8.31 10.05
CA ARG A 374 -14.32 -8.33 10.96
C ARG A 374 -15.42 -9.27 10.49
N HIS A 375 -15.78 -9.26 9.21
CA HIS A 375 -16.82 -10.14 8.68
C HIS A 375 -16.41 -11.61 8.75
N LEU A 376 -15.16 -11.93 8.45
CA LEU A 376 -14.65 -13.29 8.54
C LEU A 376 -14.53 -13.79 9.99
N TYR A 377 -14.20 -12.92 10.93
CA TYR A 377 -14.27 -13.25 12.34
C TYR A 377 -15.70 -13.59 12.78
N LYS A 378 -16.70 -12.81 12.36
CA LYS A 378 -18.11 -13.11 12.67
C LYS A 378 -18.53 -14.45 12.07
N ALA A 379 -18.17 -14.72 10.84
CA ALA A 379 -18.55 -15.95 10.14
C ALA A 379 -17.90 -17.22 10.72
N THR A 380 -16.71 -17.11 11.33
CA THR A 380 -15.94 -18.28 11.79
C THR A 380 -15.74 -18.35 13.31
N GLY A 381 -15.95 -17.26 14.04
CA GLY A 381 -15.59 -17.14 15.46
C GLY A 381 -14.08 -17.16 15.71
N LYS A 382 -13.25 -17.03 14.66
CA LYS A 382 -11.78 -17.12 14.73
C LYS A 382 -11.13 -15.96 14.01
N ILE A 383 -10.05 -15.44 14.58
CA ILE A 383 -9.27 -14.31 14.01
C ILE A 383 -8.36 -14.73 12.85
N TRP A 384 -8.13 -16.04 12.68
CA TRP A 384 -7.08 -16.57 11.82
C TRP A 384 -7.37 -16.38 10.33
N LEU A 385 -8.61 -16.62 9.89
CA LEU A 385 -8.95 -16.57 8.46
C LEU A 385 -8.78 -15.17 7.88
N GLY A 386 -9.27 -14.14 8.56
CA GLY A 386 -9.11 -12.75 8.13
C GLY A 386 -7.64 -12.33 8.09
N ALA A 387 -6.85 -12.69 9.12
CA ALA A 387 -5.42 -12.43 9.14
C ALA A 387 -4.68 -13.11 7.97
N MET A 388 -4.97 -14.37 7.67
CA MET A 388 -4.33 -15.12 6.57
C MET A 388 -4.70 -14.54 5.19
N ILE A 389 -5.97 -14.25 4.94
CA ILE A 389 -6.43 -13.68 3.66
C ILE A 389 -5.83 -12.30 3.44
N ASN A 390 -5.88 -11.42 4.42
CA ASN A 390 -5.28 -10.09 4.32
C ASN A 390 -3.76 -10.18 4.09
N THR A 391 -3.07 -11.09 4.79
CA THR A 391 -1.64 -11.31 4.56
C THR A 391 -1.35 -11.71 3.11
N LEU A 392 -2.03 -12.74 2.60
CA LEU A 392 -1.78 -13.25 1.26
C LEU A 392 -2.04 -12.18 0.19
N ILE A 393 -3.19 -11.51 0.25
CA ILE A 393 -3.60 -10.54 -0.79
C ILE A 393 -2.75 -9.27 -0.72
N LEU A 394 -2.57 -8.69 0.46
CA LEU A 394 -1.90 -7.40 0.57
C LEU A 394 -0.38 -7.52 0.39
N VAL A 395 0.23 -8.62 0.81
CA VAL A 395 1.65 -8.88 0.51
C VAL A 395 1.84 -9.15 -0.98
N MET A 396 0.92 -9.88 -1.63
CA MET A 396 0.94 -10.07 -3.08
C MET A 396 0.91 -8.73 -3.83
N ILE A 397 0.02 -7.81 -3.44
CA ILE A 397 -0.07 -6.48 -4.04
C ILE A 397 1.26 -5.73 -3.85
N GLY A 398 1.83 -5.73 -2.65
CA GLY A 398 3.12 -5.10 -2.37
C GLY A 398 4.25 -5.68 -3.22
N VAL A 399 4.40 -7.00 -3.25
CA VAL A 399 5.45 -7.69 -4.01
C VAL A 399 5.29 -7.52 -5.52
N ALA A 400 4.06 -7.54 -6.03
CA ALA A 400 3.79 -7.33 -7.45
C ALA A 400 4.24 -5.94 -7.94
N ASN A 401 4.00 -4.90 -7.13
CA ASN A 401 4.29 -3.51 -7.49
C ASN A 401 5.72 -3.05 -7.17
N THR A 402 6.52 -3.87 -6.48
CA THR A 402 7.87 -3.49 -6.08
C THR A 402 8.92 -4.13 -7.00
N ALA A 403 9.93 -3.35 -7.37
CA ALA A 403 11.05 -3.86 -8.14
C ALA A 403 11.80 -4.93 -7.33
N THR A 404 12.07 -6.06 -7.99
CA THR A 404 12.88 -7.15 -7.45
C THR A 404 14.28 -7.01 -8.01
N LEU A 405 15.27 -6.89 -7.14
CA LEU A 405 16.66 -6.84 -7.53
C LEU A 405 17.17 -8.28 -7.73
N SER A 406 17.61 -8.59 -8.95
CA SER A 406 18.23 -9.88 -9.24
C SER A 406 19.67 -9.92 -8.72
N PHE A 407 20.13 -11.11 -8.35
CA PHE A 407 21.57 -11.35 -8.20
C PHE A 407 22.21 -11.23 -9.59
N LEU A 408 23.03 -10.22 -9.79
CA LEU A 408 23.93 -10.10 -10.93
C LEU A 408 25.23 -10.84 -10.64
#